data_c10f637d9a108645429a4f9770063dae
#
_entry.id   c10f637d9a108645429a4f9770063dae
#
_cell.length_a   1.000
_cell.length_b   1.000
_cell.length_c   1.000
_cell.angle_alpha   90.00
_cell.angle_beta   90.00
_cell.angle_gamma   90.00
#
_symmetry.space_group_name_H-M   'P 1'
#
loop_
_entity.id
_entity.type
_entity.pdbx_description
1 polymer ?
#
loop_
_entity_poly.entity_id
_entity_poly.type
_entity_poly.pdbx_seq_one_letter_code
_entity_poly.pdbx_strand_id
1 'polypeptide(L)' 'MFRSRRMRKNEAWEGVVTAKSRNAPDGSNLYHYLEVAFTDGKTKKIRVKGPLWDSLRAGDRIIKHPGSDPAKK' A
#
# COMPACT_ATOMS: atom_id res chain seq x y z
N MET A 1 -15.45 20.07 -2.91
CA MET A 1 -14.94 19.75 -2.69
C MET A 1 -14.09 19.05 -2.50
N PHE A 2 -13.60 19.01 -2.21
CA PHE A 2 -12.77 18.40 -2.15
C PHE A 2 -12.57 17.67 -1.35
N ARG A 3 -12.37 17.20 -1.33
CA ARG A 3 -12.24 16.42 -0.56
C ARG A 3 -11.07 15.75 -0.37
N SER A 4 -10.74 15.16 0.56
CA SER A 4 -9.54 14.46 0.91
C SER A 4 -9.15 13.39 -0.08
N ARG A 5 -7.89 13.26 -0.36
CA ARG A 5 -7.35 12.26 -1.26
C ARG A 5 -6.88 11.02 -0.54
N ARG A 6 -7.06 10.93 0.78
CA ARG A 6 -6.57 9.80 1.50
C ARG A 6 -7.30 8.53 1.13
N MET A 7 -6.61 7.42 1.12
CA MET A 7 -7.22 6.10 1.03
C MET A 7 -8.04 5.84 2.26
N ARG A 8 -9.24 5.37 2.08
CA ARG A 8 -10.12 5.03 3.19
C ARG A 8 -10.29 3.54 3.29
N LYS A 9 -10.65 3.08 4.49
CA LYS A 9 -10.86 1.67 4.72
C LYS A 9 -11.91 1.05 3.82
N ASN A 10 -12.94 1.81 3.49
CA ASN A 10 -14.04 1.27 2.69
C ASN A 10 -13.85 1.48 1.20
N GLU A 11 -12.69 1.94 0.79
CA GLU A 11 -12.41 2.05 -0.64
C GLU A 11 -11.81 0.75 -1.15
N ALA A 12 -12.15 0.41 -2.38
CA ALA A 12 -11.58 -0.74 -3.06
C ALA A 12 -10.59 -0.25 -4.12
N TRP A 13 -9.46 -0.94 -4.22
CA TRP A 13 -8.49 -0.62 -5.28
C TRP A 13 -7.62 -1.84 -5.55
N GLU A 14 -6.96 -1.79 -6.68
CA GLU A 14 -6.04 -2.85 -7.09
C GLU A 14 -4.86 -2.20 -7.80
N GLY A 15 -3.69 -2.78 -7.61
CA GLY A 15 -2.49 -2.25 -8.24
C GLY A 15 -1.37 -3.26 -8.24
N VAL A 16 -0.20 -2.80 -8.68
CA VAL A 16 1.00 -3.61 -8.75
C VAL A 16 2.06 -2.96 -7.90
N VAL A 17 2.72 -3.75 -7.05
CA VAL A 17 3.82 -3.26 -6.24
C VAL A 17 5.01 -2.98 -7.16
N THR A 18 5.51 -1.76 -7.14
CA THR A 18 6.67 -1.37 -7.96
C THR A 18 7.93 -1.28 -7.13
N ALA A 19 7.81 -1.02 -5.83
CA ALA A 19 8.97 -0.90 -4.96
C ALA A 19 8.53 -1.10 -3.52
N LYS A 20 9.49 -1.42 -2.67
CA LYS A 20 9.28 -1.57 -1.23
C LYS A 20 10.29 -0.70 -0.50
N SER A 21 9.87 -0.13 0.62
CA SER A 21 10.79 0.63 1.44
C SER A 21 10.43 0.48 2.92
N ARG A 22 11.41 0.71 3.76
CA ARG A 22 11.23 0.73 5.21
C ARG A 22 11.81 2.02 5.74
N ASN A 23 11.23 2.49 6.83
CA ASN A 23 11.67 3.75 7.41
C ASN A 23 11.45 3.69 8.92
N ALA A 24 12.44 4.13 9.67
CA ALA A 24 12.37 4.19 11.13
C ALA A 24 12.81 5.57 11.58
N PRO A 25 11.99 6.59 11.34
CA PRO A 25 12.41 7.97 11.57
C PRO A 25 12.72 8.28 13.03
N ASP A 26 12.10 7.58 13.96
CA ASP A 26 12.37 7.79 15.37
C ASP A 26 13.27 6.72 15.98
N GLY A 27 13.72 5.78 15.18
CA GLY A 27 14.62 4.72 15.62
C GLY A 27 13.95 3.62 16.43
N SER A 28 12.70 3.78 16.81
CA SER A 28 12.04 2.78 17.66
C SER A 28 10.98 1.98 16.92
N ASN A 29 10.34 2.57 15.93
CA ASN A 29 9.31 1.90 15.14
C ASN A 29 9.71 1.86 13.69
N LEU A 30 9.52 0.71 13.10
CA LEU A 30 9.83 0.52 11.69
C LEU A 30 8.53 0.53 10.90
N TYR A 31 8.43 1.46 9.97
CA TYR A 31 7.26 1.57 9.10
C TYR A 31 7.59 0.94 7.76
N HIS A 32 6.63 0.20 7.25
CA HIS A 32 6.78 -0.53 6.00
C HIS A 32 5.90 0.10 4.94
N TYR A 33 6.48 0.43 3.80
CA TYR A 33 5.77 1.10 2.71
C TYR A 33 5.90 0.31 1.43
N LEU A 34 4.84 0.36 0.64
CA LEU A 34 4.83 -0.19 -0.71
C LEU A 34 4.54 0.95 -1.68
N GLU A 35 5.29 0.98 -2.77
CA GLU A 35 4.90 1.83 -3.90
C GLU A 35 4.04 1.00 -4.81
N VAL A 36 2.84 1.48 -5.08
CA VAL A 36 1.84 0.73 -5.83
C VAL A 36 1.41 1.56 -7.02
N ALA A 37 1.51 0.95 -8.21
CA ALA A 37 1.01 1.55 -9.43
C ALA A 37 -0.42 1.08 -9.64
N PHE A 38 -1.34 2.01 -9.72
CA PHE A 38 -2.76 1.72 -9.89
C PHE A 38 -3.13 1.66 -11.36
N THR A 39 -4.30 1.11 -11.64
CA THR A 39 -4.76 0.92 -13.00
C THR A 39 -4.98 2.25 -13.74
N ASP A 40 -5.15 3.35 -13.01
CA ASP A 40 -5.31 4.67 -13.63
C ASP A 40 -3.98 5.33 -13.98
N GLY A 41 -2.86 4.62 -13.79
CA GLY A 41 -1.55 5.14 -14.13
C GLY A 41 -0.87 5.91 -13.01
N LYS A 42 -1.51 6.04 -11.88
CA LYS A 42 -0.93 6.74 -10.73
C LYS A 42 -0.16 5.80 -9.83
N THR A 43 0.81 6.35 -9.12
CA THR A 43 1.59 5.59 -8.17
C THR A 43 1.48 6.26 -6.81
N LYS A 44 1.28 5.46 -5.76
CA LYS A 44 1.22 5.96 -4.40
C LYS A 44 2.05 5.09 -3.48
N LYS A 45 2.58 5.73 -2.44
CA LYS A 45 3.26 5.02 -1.36
C LYS A 45 2.25 4.73 -0.27
N ILE A 46 2.10 3.45 0.07
CA ILE A 46 1.10 2.99 1.01
C ILE A 46 1.80 2.31 2.17
N ARG A 47 1.39 2.67 3.38
CA ARG A 47 1.89 2.02 4.58
C ARG A 47 1.13 0.73 4.81
N VAL A 48 1.87 -0.35 5.07
CA VAL A 48 1.28 -1.67 5.30
C VAL A 48 1.94 -2.30 6.51
N LYS A 49 1.35 -3.38 6.99
CA LYS A 49 1.90 -4.13 8.11
C LYS A 49 3.07 -4.99 7.64
N GLY A 50 3.99 -5.26 8.57
CA GLY A 50 5.19 -6.02 8.27
C GLY A 50 4.95 -7.36 7.60
N PRO A 51 4.04 -8.21 8.11
CA PRO A 51 3.79 -9.51 7.47
C PRO A 51 3.35 -9.40 6.03
N LEU A 52 2.49 -8.44 5.71
CA LEU A 52 2.08 -8.23 4.33
C LEU A 52 3.25 -7.73 3.49
N TRP A 53 4.02 -6.80 4.03
CA TRP A 53 5.18 -6.24 3.34
C TRP A 53 6.18 -7.37 3.00
N ASP A 54 6.40 -8.28 3.93
CA ASP A 54 7.33 -9.38 3.73
C ASP A 54 6.85 -10.35 2.65
N SER A 55 5.55 -10.49 2.48
CA SER A 55 4.98 -11.43 1.52
C SER A 55 4.93 -10.89 0.10
N LEU A 56 5.20 -9.59 -0.08
CA LEU A 56 5.07 -8.94 -1.37
C LEU A 56 6.44 -8.60 -1.95
N ARG A 57 6.52 -8.58 -3.28
CA ARG A 57 7.71 -8.19 -4.02
C ARG A 57 7.31 -7.26 -5.14
N ALA A 58 8.29 -6.55 -5.66
CA ALA A 58 8.05 -5.73 -6.84
C ALA A 58 7.55 -6.63 -7.96
N GLY A 59 6.45 -6.23 -8.59
CA GLY A 59 5.79 -7.01 -9.62
C GLY A 59 4.59 -7.80 -9.13
N ASP A 60 4.44 -7.97 -7.81
CA ASP A 60 3.27 -8.64 -7.27
C ASP A 60 2.05 -7.73 -7.32
N ARG A 61 0.89 -8.35 -7.41
CA ARG A 61 -0.36 -7.61 -7.38
C ARG A 61 -0.90 -7.54 -5.97
N ILE A 62 -1.53 -6.41 -5.67
CA ILE A 62 -2.12 -6.18 -4.37
C ILE A 62 -3.54 -5.66 -4.60
N ILE A 63 -4.45 -6.11 -3.77
CA ILE A 63 -5.85 -5.73 -3.90
C ILE A 63 -6.39 -5.37 -2.53
N LYS A 64 -7.29 -4.39 -2.50
CA LYS A 64 -8.00 -4.02 -1.29
C LYS A 64 -9.48 -4.05 -1.55
N HIS A 65 -10.20 -4.79 -0.72
CA HIS A 65 -11.65 -4.83 -0.74
C HIS A 65 -12.21 -3.85 0.28
N PRO A 66 -13.43 -3.35 0.06
CA PRO A 66 -14.05 -2.43 1.03
C PRO A 66 -14.10 -3.07 2.41
N GLY A 67 -13.70 -2.29 3.42
CA GLY A 67 -13.74 -2.76 4.80
C GLY A 67 -12.63 -3.69 5.20
N SER A 68 -11.71 -4.01 4.31
CA SER A 68 -10.62 -4.94 4.58
C SER A 68 -9.28 -4.27 4.38
N ASP A 69 -8.24 -4.86 4.97
CA ASP A 69 -6.88 -4.41 4.72
C ASP A 69 -6.42 -4.89 3.35
N PRO A 70 -5.43 -4.19 2.76
CA PRO A 70 -4.85 -4.68 1.50
C PRO A 70 -4.26 -6.07 1.67
N ALA A 71 -4.30 -6.84 0.61
CA ALA A 71 -3.77 -8.20 0.61
C ALA A 71 -3.18 -8.54 -0.74
N LYS A 72 -2.30 -9.53 -0.75
CA LYS A 72 -1.73 -10.03 -1.98
C LYS A 72 -2.83 -10.70 -2.80
N LYS A 73 -2.86 -10.38 -4.08
CA LYS A 73 -3.86 -10.94 -4.96
C LYS A 73 -3.50 -12.36 -5.39
#